data_f267ee6c5f0ea670a01305a4e610abda
#
_entry.id   f267ee6c5f0ea670a01305a4e610abda
#
_cell.length_a   1.000
_cell.length_b   1.000
_cell.length_c   1.000
_cell.angle_alpha   90.00
_cell.angle_beta   90.00
_cell.angle_gamma   90.00
#
_symmetry.space_group_name_H-M   'P 1'
#
loop_
_entity.id
_entity.type
_entity.pdbx_description
1 polymer ?
#
loop_
_entity_poly.entity_id
_entity_poly.type
_entity_poly.pdbx_seq_one_letter_code
_entity_poly.pdbx_strand_id
1 'polypeptide(L)'
;MLVAYDEKRQFIILDTTTNREQLRQARKTQHYYCPACHQALQLKIGTKNTPHFAHHKQSACSHYFSENETTTHIAGKQQLYDFFSQLGAPQLEAYLPQIQQRPDILYERTAIEFQYSRLTHERFLERNAGYASINLTPLWLPYSPPKENGLAIVSLSRDIQKYRHNDTLLTYNPNTEQFIYYSALISMTATQFLVKITVLPKRHQTWPFRTPRLLTRDEFELFMQLWYEQRRKLIQHYMRYRRGTQDMLLRFVYERRLALLALPEAIGVPTDFDVEVQPAIDWQIIYYYDYFPKGIDAFLVQHDIPRVKVEAYEQFLQQLHTRKVSQNELLYSQFIAFKGYN
;
A
#
# COMPACT_ATOMS: atom_id res chain seq x y z
N MET A 1 18.06 -10.84 12.90
CA MET A 1 17.19 -11.19 14.06
C MET A 1 17.55 -10.34 15.26
N LEU A 2 16.57 -9.94 16.05
CA LEU A 2 16.78 -9.16 17.28
C LEU A 2 16.62 -9.97 18.56
N VAL A 3 16.23 -11.24 18.42
CA VAL A 3 16.01 -12.14 19.56
C VAL A 3 16.87 -13.41 19.47
N ALA A 4 17.24 -13.96 20.62
CA ALA A 4 17.95 -15.24 20.77
C ALA A 4 17.66 -15.86 22.14
N TYR A 5 17.98 -17.14 22.32
CA TYR A 5 18.18 -17.74 23.63
C TYR A 5 19.66 -17.71 24.01
N ASP A 6 19.94 -17.52 25.28
CA ASP A 6 21.28 -17.79 25.84
C ASP A 6 21.45 -19.28 26.20
N GLU A 7 22.60 -19.64 26.75
CA GLU A 7 22.93 -21.01 27.22
C GLU A 7 21.96 -21.51 28.31
N LYS A 8 21.37 -20.61 29.10
CA LYS A 8 20.40 -20.91 30.15
C LYS A 8 18.96 -20.94 29.64
N ARG A 9 18.77 -20.83 28.31
CA ARG A 9 17.47 -20.69 27.65
C ARG A 9 16.69 -19.45 28.08
N GLN A 10 17.40 -18.40 28.53
CA GLN A 10 16.78 -17.10 28.76
C GLN A 10 16.61 -16.36 27.42
N PHE A 11 15.48 -15.71 27.26
CA PHE A 11 15.16 -14.98 26.04
C PHE A 11 15.86 -13.63 26.07
N ILE A 12 16.72 -13.40 25.10
CA ILE A 12 17.51 -12.17 24.95
C ILE A 12 16.91 -11.33 23.83
N ILE A 13 16.61 -10.08 24.11
CA ILE A 13 16.10 -9.10 23.14
C ILE A 13 17.16 -7.99 22.96
N LEU A 14 17.45 -7.66 21.72
CA LEU A 14 18.29 -6.51 21.37
C LEU A 14 17.37 -5.34 20.97
N ASP A 15 17.14 -4.46 21.90
CA ASP A 15 16.33 -3.24 21.72
C ASP A 15 17.20 -1.98 21.62
N THR A 16 16.58 -0.79 21.52
CA THR A 16 17.29 0.49 21.40
C THR A 16 18.04 0.87 22.67
N THR A 17 17.69 0.29 23.82
CA THR A 17 18.34 0.56 25.12
C THR A 17 19.60 -0.29 25.35
N THR A 18 19.82 -1.29 24.50
CA THR A 18 20.89 -2.27 24.67
C THR A 18 22.27 -1.65 24.49
N ASN A 19 23.09 -1.71 25.56
CA ASN A 19 24.42 -1.12 25.58
C ASN A 19 25.42 -1.94 24.72
N ARG A 20 25.99 -1.30 23.70
CA ARG A 20 26.93 -1.94 22.76
C ARG A 20 28.20 -2.45 23.42
N GLU A 21 28.72 -1.78 24.44
CA GLU A 21 29.94 -2.19 25.11
C GLU A 21 29.69 -3.47 25.94
N GLN A 22 28.56 -3.53 26.63
CA GLN A 22 28.12 -4.76 27.32
C GLN A 22 27.95 -5.91 26.34
N LEU A 23 27.38 -5.68 25.14
CA LEU A 23 27.26 -6.70 24.12
C LEU A 23 28.65 -7.18 23.60
N ARG A 24 29.62 -6.28 23.48
CA ARG A 24 30.99 -6.67 23.07
C ARG A 24 31.66 -7.57 24.08
N GLN A 25 31.43 -7.34 25.36
CA GLN A 25 31.90 -8.23 26.44
C GLN A 25 31.15 -9.55 26.43
N ALA A 26 29.83 -9.50 26.40
CA ALA A 26 28.97 -10.70 26.35
C ALA A 26 29.30 -11.60 25.15
N ARG A 27 29.61 -11.05 23.98
CA ARG A 27 30.02 -11.81 22.79
C ARG A 27 31.25 -12.68 22.98
N LYS A 28 32.12 -12.35 23.94
CA LYS A 28 33.36 -13.12 24.20
C LYS A 28 33.10 -14.37 25.04
N THR A 29 32.04 -14.36 25.83
CA THR A 29 31.79 -15.37 26.87
C THR A 29 30.46 -16.07 26.78
N GLN A 30 29.51 -15.53 26.01
CA GLN A 30 28.15 -16.07 25.88
C GLN A 30 27.89 -16.64 24.49
N HIS A 31 27.11 -17.72 24.44
CA HIS A 31 26.62 -18.30 23.21
C HIS A 31 25.12 -18.06 23.10
N TYR A 32 24.68 -17.89 21.84
CA TYR A 32 23.30 -17.55 21.53
C TYR A 32 22.72 -18.55 20.55
N TYR A 33 21.42 -18.83 20.68
CA TYR A 33 20.73 -19.87 19.92
C TYR A 33 19.44 -19.32 19.31
N CYS A 34 19.10 -19.80 18.13
CA CYS A 34 17.89 -19.41 17.42
C CYS A 34 16.63 -19.92 18.14
N PRO A 35 15.63 -19.09 18.42
CA PRO A 35 14.39 -19.53 19.06
C PRO A 35 13.60 -20.57 18.25
N ALA A 36 13.76 -20.60 16.91
CA ALA A 36 13.02 -21.51 16.04
C ALA A 36 13.72 -22.84 15.78
N CYS A 37 15.04 -22.81 15.47
CA CYS A 37 15.78 -24.03 15.08
C CYS A 37 16.83 -24.46 16.10
N HIS A 38 17.01 -23.74 17.18
CA HIS A 38 17.99 -23.97 18.26
C HIS A 38 19.45 -24.04 17.81
N GLN A 39 19.77 -23.68 16.57
CA GLN A 39 21.15 -23.60 16.10
C GLN A 39 21.85 -22.35 16.65
N ALA A 40 23.18 -22.47 16.80
CA ALA A 40 24.02 -21.37 17.29
C ALA A 40 23.94 -20.14 16.38
N LEU A 41 23.93 -18.98 17.01
CA LEU A 41 23.87 -17.66 16.36
C LEU A 41 25.16 -16.89 16.63
N GLN A 42 25.53 -16.02 15.69
CA GLN A 42 26.55 -15.02 15.87
C GLN A 42 25.91 -13.69 16.31
N LEU A 43 26.41 -13.10 17.38
CA LEU A 43 26.07 -11.73 17.75
C LEU A 43 26.95 -10.77 16.92
N LYS A 44 26.32 -10.05 15.97
CA LYS A 44 26.97 -9.06 15.14
C LYS A 44 26.83 -7.66 15.73
N ILE A 45 27.97 -6.99 15.99
CA ILE A 45 28.02 -5.67 16.59
C ILE A 45 28.87 -4.79 15.69
N GLY A 46 28.22 -4.02 14.83
CA GLY A 46 28.88 -3.03 13.97
C GLY A 46 29.09 -1.69 14.70
N THR A 47 29.93 -0.83 14.14
CA THR A 47 30.10 0.53 14.64
C THR A 47 28.89 1.43 14.34
N LYS A 48 28.34 1.29 13.13
CA LYS A 48 27.18 2.06 12.65
C LYS A 48 25.88 1.23 12.62
N ASN A 49 25.99 -0.07 12.40
CA ASN A 49 24.84 -0.95 12.24
C ASN A 49 24.23 -1.35 13.59
N THR A 50 22.91 -1.51 13.63
CA THR A 50 22.20 -2.04 14.79
C THR A 50 22.73 -3.43 15.15
N PRO A 51 23.05 -3.70 16.43
CA PRO A 51 23.42 -5.05 16.88
C PRO A 51 22.30 -6.04 16.54
N HIS A 52 22.69 -7.24 16.07
CA HIS A 52 21.73 -8.28 15.72
C HIS A 52 22.34 -9.67 15.78
N PHE A 53 21.50 -10.68 15.94
CA PHE A 53 21.89 -12.09 15.81
C PHE A 53 21.78 -12.54 14.35
N ALA A 54 22.69 -13.40 13.92
CA ALA A 54 22.69 -14.01 12.61
C ALA A 54 23.10 -15.47 12.66
N HIS A 55 22.50 -16.31 11.82
CA HIS A 55 22.96 -17.68 11.62
C HIS A 55 24.36 -17.70 10.97
N HIS A 56 25.09 -18.75 11.20
CA HIS A 56 26.31 -19.03 10.44
C HIS A 56 25.95 -19.36 8.98
N LYS A 57 26.83 -19.02 8.01
CA LYS A 57 26.57 -19.22 6.59
C LYS A 57 26.19 -20.65 6.18
N GLN A 58 26.59 -21.64 6.96
CA GLN A 58 26.37 -23.08 6.71
C GLN A 58 25.20 -23.67 7.51
N SER A 59 24.50 -22.86 8.29
CA SER A 59 23.40 -23.40 9.09
C SER A 59 22.17 -23.64 8.21
N ALA A 60 21.71 -24.89 8.21
CA ALA A 60 20.46 -25.30 7.57
C ALA A 60 19.27 -24.97 8.48
N CYS A 61 19.01 -23.71 8.73
CA CYS A 61 17.73 -23.32 9.32
C CYS A 61 16.67 -23.51 8.24
N SER A 62 15.94 -24.64 8.29
CA SER A 62 14.86 -24.96 7.36
C SER A 62 13.66 -24.03 7.47
N HIS A 63 13.63 -23.19 8.50
CA HIS A 63 12.64 -22.14 8.67
C HIS A 63 13.11 -20.92 7.89
N TYR A 64 12.60 -20.74 6.69
CA TYR A 64 12.89 -19.68 5.70
C TYR A 64 12.58 -18.24 6.17
N PHE A 65 12.87 -17.93 7.44
CA PHE A 65 12.64 -16.61 8.03
C PHE A 65 13.82 -15.66 7.95
N SER A 66 14.95 -16.11 7.45
CA SER A 66 16.11 -15.24 7.22
C SER A 66 16.13 -14.72 5.79
N GLU A 67 15.17 -13.85 5.44
CA GLU A 67 15.47 -12.86 4.43
C GLU A 67 16.74 -12.12 4.89
N ASN A 68 17.63 -11.77 3.95
CA ASN A 68 18.84 -11.01 4.29
C ASN A 68 18.44 -9.65 4.86
N GLU A 69 18.26 -9.61 6.17
CA GLU A 69 17.81 -8.40 6.87
C GLU A 69 18.84 -7.29 6.71
N THR A 70 18.45 -6.21 6.06
CA THR A 70 19.25 -5.00 5.96
C THR A 70 19.26 -4.25 7.27
N THR A 71 20.20 -3.35 7.46
CA THR A 71 20.26 -2.46 8.66
C THR A 71 18.99 -1.64 8.80
N THR A 72 18.42 -1.19 7.70
CA THR A 72 17.15 -0.44 7.68
C THR A 72 15.97 -1.30 8.14
N HIS A 73 15.93 -2.57 7.72
CA HIS A 73 14.89 -3.52 8.15
C HIS A 73 14.98 -3.75 9.68
N ILE A 74 16.16 -4.04 10.18
CA ILE A 74 16.39 -4.26 11.62
C ILE A 74 16.02 -3.01 12.43
N ALA A 75 16.43 -1.82 11.98
CA ALA A 75 16.07 -0.56 12.64
C ALA A 75 14.56 -0.34 12.66
N GLY A 76 13.87 -0.60 11.55
CA GLY A 76 12.41 -0.48 11.47
C GLY A 76 11.69 -1.39 12.44
N LYS A 77 12.08 -2.68 12.52
CA LYS A 77 11.53 -3.62 13.49
C LYS A 77 11.73 -3.15 14.93
N GLN A 78 12.94 -2.71 15.26
CA GLN A 78 13.27 -2.26 16.60
C GLN A 78 12.44 -1.02 16.99
N GLN A 79 12.34 -0.02 16.11
CA GLN A 79 11.55 1.19 16.36
C GLN A 79 10.05 0.91 16.49
N LEU A 80 9.52 -0.03 15.72
CA LEU A 80 8.12 -0.47 15.84
C LEU A 80 7.90 -1.27 17.13
N TYR A 81 8.85 -2.14 17.50
CA TYR A 81 8.79 -2.84 18.78
C TYR A 81 8.76 -1.85 19.95
N ASP A 82 9.64 -0.85 19.95
CA ASP A 82 9.64 0.22 20.97
C ASP A 82 8.31 0.98 21.02
N PHE A 83 7.71 1.26 19.85
CA PHE A 83 6.39 1.89 19.79
C PHE A 83 5.32 1.04 20.48
N PHE A 84 5.22 -0.25 20.16
CA PHE A 84 4.23 -1.14 20.78
C PHE A 84 4.54 -1.43 22.24
N SER A 85 5.81 -1.41 22.65
CA SER A 85 6.21 -1.58 24.07
C SER A 85 5.74 -0.45 24.97
N GLN A 86 5.50 0.75 24.43
CA GLN A 86 4.89 1.86 25.16
C GLN A 86 3.37 1.68 25.37
N LEU A 87 2.75 0.80 24.58
CA LEU A 87 1.31 0.56 24.62
C LEU A 87 0.93 -0.69 25.42
N GLY A 88 1.86 -1.64 25.55
CA GLY A 88 1.62 -2.90 26.24
C GLY A 88 2.81 -3.84 26.17
N ALA A 89 2.55 -5.14 26.08
CA ALA A 89 3.56 -6.21 26.09
C ALA A 89 3.66 -6.90 24.70
N PRO A 90 4.30 -6.31 23.70
CA PRO A 90 4.52 -6.96 22.42
C PRO A 90 5.56 -8.07 22.54
N GLN A 91 5.50 -9.03 21.62
CA GLN A 91 6.53 -10.05 21.47
C GLN A 91 7.31 -9.80 20.18
N LEU A 92 8.62 -9.61 20.31
CA LEU A 92 9.50 -9.40 19.16
C LEU A 92 9.87 -10.75 18.55
N GLU A 93 9.68 -10.89 17.22
CA GLU A 93 10.02 -12.08 16.45
C GLU A 93 9.53 -13.40 17.09
N ALA A 94 8.29 -13.40 17.62
CA ALA A 94 7.69 -14.55 18.27
C ALA A 94 7.52 -15.71 17.29
N TYR A 95 8.13 -16.88 17.58
CA TYR A 95 7.93 -18.06 16.76
C TYR A 95 6.58 -18.72 17.05
N LEU A 96 5.79 -18.94 16.02
CA LEU A 96 4.46 -19.54 16.05
C LEU A 96 4.53 -20.97 15.47
N PRO A 97 4.72 -21.99 16.30
CA PRO A 97 5.01 -23.35 15.84
C PRO A 97 3.86 -23.98 15.05
N GLN A 98 2.60 -23.62 15.34
CA GLN A 98 1.41 -24.15 14.67
C GLN A 98 1.40 -23.88 13.17
N ILE A 99 1.96 -22.74 12.75
CA ILE A 99 2.01 -22.29 11.36
C ILE A 99 3.44 -22.14 10.85
N GLN A 100 4.42 -22.45 11.68
CA GLN A 100 5.85 -22.32 11.40
C GLN A 100 6.23 -20.93 10.86
N GLN A 101 5.61 -19.88 11.41
CA GLN A 101 5.87 -18.49 11.03
C GLN A 101 6.35 -17.67 12.24
N ARG A 102 6.97 -16.53 11.90
CA ARG A 102 7.50 -15.61 12.90
C ARG A 102 7.22 -14.18 12.41
N PRO A 103 6.18 -13.51 12.94
CA PRO A 103 5.97 -12.09 12.66
C PRO A 103 7.12 -11.28 13.24
N ASP A 104 7.38 -10.11 12.65
CA ASP A 104 8.37 -9.18 13.20
C ASP A 104 7.97 -8.76 14.62
N ILE A 105 6.68 -8.45 14.82
CA ILE A 105 6.12 -8.13 16.14
C ILE A 105 4.75 -8.80 16.27
N LEU A 106 4.51 -9.45 17.38
CA LEU A 106 3.18 -9.91 17.76
C LEU A 106 2.66 -9.03 18.90
N TYR A 107 1.57 -8.32 18.65
CA TYR A 107 0.92 -7.47 19.64
C TYR A 107 -0.58 -7.75 19.68
N GLU A 108 -1.10 -8.13 20.86
CA GLU A 108 -2.47 -8.60 21.01
C GLU A 108 -2.81 -9.72 20.01
N ARG A 109 -3.75 -9.49 19.11
CA ARG A 109 -4.13 -10.41 18.03
C ARG A 109 -3.63 -9.98 16.67
N THR A 110 -2.60 -9.15 16.62
CA THR A 110 -2.06 -8.59 15.38
C THR A 110 -0.64 -9.05 15.13
N ALA A 111 -0.41 -9.67 13.97
CA ALA A 111 0.91 -10.02 13.46
C ALA A 111 1.42 -8.86 12.58
N ILE A 112 2.37 -8.09 13.09
CA ILE A 112 2.91 -6.90 12.44
C ILE A 112 4.17 -7.27 11.70
N GLU A 113 4.24 -6.88 10.43
CA GLU A 113 5.32 -7.17 9.49
C GLU A 113 5.87 -5.87 8.91
N PHE A 114 7.12 -5.57 9.16
CA PHE A 114 7.81 -4.47 8.51
C PHE A 114 8.51 -4.96 7.24
N GLN A 115 7.97 -4.63 6.09
CA GLN A 115 8.47 -5.15 4.81
C GLN A 115 9.39 -4.16 4.11
N TYR A 116 10.69 -4.43 4.12
CA TYR A 116 11.70 -3.61 3.44
C TYR A 116 12.08 -4.18 2.07
N SER A 117 12.24 -5.49 1.96
CA SER A 117 12.60 -6.20 0.72
C SER A 117 11.37 -6.62 -0.08
N ARG A 118 11.59 -7.05 -1.33
CA ARG A 118 10.50 -7.57 -2.16
C ARG A 118 10.02 -8.92 -1.61
N LEU A 119 8.72 -9.05 -1.37
CA LEU A 119 8.05 -10.31 -1.04
C LEU A 119 7.23 -10.79 -2.24
N THR A 120 7.33 -12.05 -2.61
CA THR A 120 6.48 -12.60 -3.69
C THR A 120 5.01 -12.61 -3.28
N HIS A 121 4.10 -12.56 -4.27
CA HIS A 121 2.66 -12.58 -3.99
C HIS A 121 2.24 -13.90 -3.31
N GLU A 122 2.79 -15.01 -3.77
CA GLU A 122 2.56 -16.35 -3.20
C GLU A 122 2.94 -16.39 -1.71
N ARG A 123 4.14 -15.89 -1.38
CA ARG A 123 4.61 -15.86 0.00
C ARG A 123 3.78 -14.92 0.88
N PHE A 124 3.32 -13.80 0.33
CA PHE A 124 2.39 -12.89 1.01
C PHE A 124 1.07 -13.59 1.35
N LEU A 125 0.48 -14.31 0.39
CA LEU A 125 -0.77 -15.06 0.62
C LEU A 125 -0.58 -16.20 1.63
N GLU A 126 0.51 -16.95 1.53
CA GLU A 126 0.86 -18.02 2.47
C GLU A 126 0.96 -17.49 3.91
N ARG A 127 1.66 -16.36 4.11
CA ARG A 127 1.80 -15.76 5.43
C ARG A 127 0.46 -15.28 5.99
N ASN A 128 -0.34 -14.60 5.19
CA ASN A 128 -1.68 -14.16 5.59
C ASN A 128 -2.60 -15.34 5.96
N ALA A 129 -2.62 -16.39 5.15
CA ALA A 129 -3.40 -17.60 5.43
C ALA A 129 -2.96 -18.27 6.73
N GLY A 130 -1.64 -18.36 6.97
CA GLY A 130 -1.09 -18.88 8.22
C GLY A 130 -1.58 -18.08 9.42
N TYR A 131 -1.44 -16.75 9.43
CA TYR A 131 -1.92 -15.92 10.54
C TYR A 131 -3.42 -16.05 10.74
N ALA A 132 -4.21 -16.01 9.68
CA ALA A 132 -5.66 -16.16 9.76
C ALA A 132 -6.08 -17.51 10.37
N SER A 133 -5.36 -18.61 10.08
CA SER A 133 -5.67 -19.96 10.58
C SER A 133 -5.57 -20.08 12.10
N ILE A 134 -4.83 -19.20 12.75
CA ILE A 134 -4.70 -19.13 14.22
C ILE A 134 -5.33 -17.85 14.80
N ASN A 135 -6.25 -17.23 14.06
CA ASN A 135 -6.99 -16.04 14.46
C ASN A 135 -6.11 -14.81 14.76
N LEU A 136 -5.01 -14.64 14.04
CA LEU A 136 -4.22 -13.41 14.03
C LEU A 136 -4.55 -12.57 12.80
N THR A 137 -4.61 -11.27 12.99
CA THR A 137 -4.79 -10.29 11.89
C THR A 137 -3.42 -9.82 11.42
N PRO A 138 -3.03 -10.05 10.16
CA PRO A 138 -1.78 -9.52 9.64
C PRO A 138 -1.86 -8.01 9.40
N LEU A 139 -0.82 -7.30 9.79
CA LEU A 139 -0.64 -5.87 9.52
C LEU A 139 0.71 -5.67 8.85
N TRP A 140 0.67 -5.34 7.57
CA TRP A 140 1.87 -5.10 6.77
C TRP A 140 2.20 -3.63 6.73
N LEU A 141 3.44 -3.29 7.08
CA LEU A 141 4.00 -1.95 7.03
C LEU A 141 5.19 -1.93 6.05
N PRO A 142 4.95 -1.79 4.73
CA PRO A 142 6.06 -1.71 3.79
C PRO A 142 6.85 -0.41 3.99
N TYR A 143 8.13 -0.47 3.66
CA TYR A 143 9.00 0.70 3.65
C TYR A 143 8.53 1.71 2.60
N SER A 144 8.60 2.99 2.94
CA SER A 144 8.46 4.10 2.00
C SER A 144 9.58 5.12 2.21
N PRO A 145 10.14 5.71 1.15
CA PRO A 145 11.01 6.87 1.28
C PRO A 145 10.23 8.05 1.91
N PRO A 146 10.94 9.09 2.41
CA PRO A 146 10.30 10.27 2.98
C PRO A 146 9.28 10.88 2.02
N LYS A 147 8.18 11.39 2.57
CA LYS A 147 7.11 12.08 1.84
C LYS A 147 6.72 13.35 2.57
N GLU A 148 6.02 14.23 1.84
CA GLU A 148 5.39 15.43 2.39
C GLU A 148 3.88 15.26 2.44
N ASN A 149 3.22 15.98 3.35
CA ASN A 149 1.76 16.00 3.44
C ASN A 149 1.14 16.66 2.21
N GLY A 150 0.01 16.17 1.76
CA GLY A 150 -0.77 16.80 0.70
C GLY A 150 -1.25 15.84 -0.37
N LEU A 151 -1.79 16.41 -1.44
CA LEU A 151 -2.23 15.65 -2.62
C LEU A 151 -1.05 15.42 -3.55
N ALA A 152 -0.91 14.20 -4.04
CA ALA A 152 0.20 13.86 -4.92
C ALA A 152 -0.19 12.76 -5.92
N ILE A 153 0.52 12.73 -7.04
CA ILE A 153 0.50 11.60 -7.95
C ILE A 153 1.68 10.71 -7.61
N VAL A 154 1.38 9.45 -7.31
CA VAL A 154 2.39 8.47 -6.93
C VAL A 154 2.38 7.27 -7.87
N SER A 155 3.54 6.67 -8.04
CA SER A 155 3.66 5.37 -8.71
C SER A 155 3.73 4.28 -7.65
N LEU A 156 2.73 3.39 -7.63
CA LEU A 156 2.67 2.22 -6.77
C LEU A 156 2.77 0.97 -7.63
N SER A 157 3.86 0.23 -7.50
CA SER A 157 3.99 -1.06 -8.18
C SER A 157 2.94 -2.06 -7.69
N ARG A 158 2.63 -3.08 -8.47
CA ARG A 158 1.72 -4.16 -8.05
C ARG A 158 2.19 -4.84 -6.76
N ASP A 159 3.50 -4.91 -6.54
CA ASP A 159 4.08 -5.48 -5.32
C ASP A 159 3.74 -4.66 -4.06
N ILE A 160 3.64 -3.34 -4.18
CA ILE A 160 3.27 -2.46 -3.07
C ILE A 160 1.75 -2.42 -2.87
N GLN A 161 0.99 -2.51 -3.94
CA GLN A 161 -0.48 -2.45 -3.88
C GLN A 161 -1.10 -3.59 -3.07
N LYS A 162 -0.46 -4.77 -3.00
CA LYS A 162 -0.95 -5.92 -2.21
C LYS A 162 -1.04 -5.65 -0.70
N TYR A 163 -0.29 -4.67 -0.19
CA TYR A 163 -0.29 -4.28 1.23
C TYR A 163 -1.39 -3.27 1.58
N ARG A 164 -2.21 -2.87 0.62
CA ARG A 164 -3.35 -1.99 0.90
C ARG A 164 -4.35 -2.72 1.79
N HIS A 165 -4.87 -1.97 2.74
CA HIS A 165 -6.04 -2.35 3.50
C HIS A 165 -7.15 -1.36 3.17
N ASN A 166 -8.24 -1.85 2.57
CA ASN A 166 -9.26 -1.00 1.97
C ASN A 166 -8.63 0.01 1.00
N ASP A 167 -8.95 1.28 1.12
CA ASP A 167 -8.44 2.38 0.29
C ASP A 167 -7.20 3.07 0.86
N THR A 168 -6.51 2.44 1.78
CA THR A 168 -5.34 3.02 2.43
C THR A 168 -4.14 2.10 2.31
N LEU A 169 -3.01 2.67 1.95
CA LEU A 169 -1.71 2.03 2.09
C LEU A 169 -0.98 2.73 3.24
N LEU A 170 -0.71 1.99 4.29
CA LEU A 170 0.10 2.46 5.41
C LEU A 170 1.52 1.94 5.26
N THR A 171 2.49 2.83 5.35
CA THR A 171 3.92 2.51 5.22
C THR A 171 4.70 3.09 6.41
N TYR A 172 5.93 2.63 6.58
CA TYR A 172 6.81 3.15 7.62
C TYR A 172 8.19 3.50 7.08
N ASN A 173 8.73 4.64 7.52
CA ASN A 173 10.10 5.06 7.23
C ASN A 173 10.95 5.09 8.50
N PRO A 174 11.87 4.14 8.71
CA PRO A 174 12.71 4.10 9.90
C PRO A 174 13.78 5.20 9.95
N ASN A 175 14.17 5.78 8.80
CA ASN A 175 15.19 6.84 8.79
C ASN A 175 14.64 8.17 9.34
N THR A 176 13.34 8.40 9.20
CA THR A 176 12.64 9.59 9.70
C THR A 176 11.69 9.29 10.87
N GLU A 177 11.56 8.03 11.24
CA GLU A 177 10.62 7.52 12.25
C GLU A 177 9.18 8.00 12.01
N GLN A 178 8.70 7.84 10.77
CA GLN A 178 7.41 8.33 10.34
C GLN A 178 6.53 7.22 9.74
N PHE A 179 5.27 7.22 10.13
CA PHE A 179 4.21 6.52 9.41
C PHE A 179 3.71 7.40 8.26
N ILE A 180 3.52 6.80 7.10
CA ILE A 180 3.08 7.51 5.90
C ILE A 180 1.84 6.80 5.38
N TYR A 181 0.72 7.53 5.42
CA TYR A 181 -0.56 7.07 4.91
C TYR A 181 -0.75 7.58 3.49
N TYR A 182 -1.06 6.67 2.58
CA TYR A 182 -1.61 6.98 1.27
C TYR A 182 -3.09 6.65 1.31
N SER A 183 -3.94 7.64 1.33
CA SER A 183 -5.40 7.52 1.42
C SER A 183 -6.07 8.15 0.22
N ALA A 184 -7.39 7.95 0.08
CA ALA A 184 -8.16 8.40 -1.06
C ALA A 184 -7.50 8.00 -2.41
N LEU A 185 -6.98 6.76 -2.48
CA LEU A 185 -6.31 6.26 -3.67
C LEU A 185 -7.31 6.17 -4.81
N ILE A 186 -7.07 6.92 -5.88
CA ILE A 186 -7.82 6.84 -7.12
C ILE A 186 -6.87 6.49 -8.24
N SER A 187 -7.15 5.39 -8.92
CA SER A 187 -6.33 4.89 -10.00
C SER A 187 -6.46 5.76 -11.24
N MET A 188 -5.35 6.16 -11.81
CA MET A 188 -5.27 6.80 -13.12
C MET A 188 -4.83 5.80 -14.19
N THR A 189 -3.95 4.90 -13.82
CA THR A 189 -3.48 3.74 -14.60
C THR A 189 -3.21 2.59 -13.65
N ALA A 190 -2.83 1.43 -14.13
CA ALA A 190 -2.52 0.25 -13.31
C ALA A 190 -1.45 0.50 -12.21
N THR A 191 -0.64 1.55 -12.34
CA THR A 191 0.45 1.86 -11.40
C THR A 191 0.50 3.31 -10.95
N GLN A 192 -0.24 4.21 -11.57
CA GLN A 192 -0.30 5.62 -11.18
C GLN A 192 -1.58 5.91 -10.42
N PHE A 193 -1.42 6.55 -9.27
CA PHE A 193 -2.52 6.89 -8.37
C PHE A 193 -2.43 8.35 -7.96
N LEU A 194 -3.57 9.00 -7.94
CA LEU A 194 -3.76 10.25 -7.23
C LEU A 194 -4.14 9.91 -5.80
N VAL A 195 -3.45 10.50 -4.82
CA VAL A 195 -3.57 10.13 -3.40
C VAL A 195 -3.49 11.36 -2.50
N LYS A 196 -4.06 11.24 -1.31
CA LYS A 196 -3.74 12.10 -0.18
C LYS A 196 -2.66 11.44 0.67
N ILE A 197 -1.54 12.12 0.84
CA ILE A 197 -0.44 11.69 1.71
C ILE A 197 -0.59 12.37 3.06
N THR A 198 -0.57 11.57 4.13
CA THR A 198 -0.51 12.06 5.50
C THR A 198 0.70 11.45 6.19
N VAL A 199 1.64 12.30 6.61
CA VAL A 199 2.85 11.92 7.32
C VAL A 199 2.66 12.14 8.81
N LEU A 200 2.87 11.10 9.60
CA LEU A 200 2.69 11.14 11.04
C LEU A 200 3.97 10.67 11.75
N PRO A 201 4.65 11.51 12.53
CA PRO A 201 5.76 11.07 13.37
C PRO A 201 5.36 9.93 14.31
N LYS A 202 6.23 8.94 14.52
CA LYS A 202 5.99 7.77 15.38
C LYS A 202 5.44 8.15 16.76
N ARG A 203 5.98 9.21 17.38
CA ARG A 203 5.53 9.71 18.69
C ARG A 203 4.09 10.23 18.75
N HIS A 204 3.49 10.53 17.59
CA HIS A 204 2.10 11.01 17.48
C HIS A 204 1.14 9.93 16.99
N GLN A 205 1.65 8.74 16.69
CA GLN A 205 0.86 7.61 16.28
C GLN A 205 0.12 7.02 17.49
N THR A 206 -1.04 6.46 17.24
CA THR A 206 -1.88 5.78 18.26
C THR A 206 -2.21 4.38 17.81
N TRP A 207 -2.57 3.52 18.75
CA TRP A 207 -3.12 2.20 18.48
C TRP A 207 -4.57 2.12 18.96
N PRO A 208 -5.49 1.53 18.20
CA PRO A 208 -5.34 1.11 16.80
C PRO A 208 -4.97 2.28 15.88
N PHE A 209 -4.35 1.96 14.74
CA PHE A 209 -3.89 2.97 13.80
C PHE A 209 -5.06 3.80 13.27
N ARG A 210 -4.85 5.11 13.17
CA ARG A 210 -5.88 6.03 12.72
C ARG A 210 -6.25 5.77 11.26
N THR A 211 -7.54 5.82 10.98
CA THR A 211 -8.00 5.95 9.60
C THR A 211 -7.80 7.41 9.17
N PRO A 212 -7.08 7.68 8.08
CA PRO A 212 -6.91 9.04 7.58
C PRO A 212 -8.26 9.69 7.26
N ARG A 213 -8.37 10.99 7.52
CA ARG A 213 -9.55 11.76 7.10
C ARG A 213 -9.65 11.72 5.58
N LEU A 214 -10.87 11.60 5.09
CA LEU A 214 -11.18 11.81 3.68
C LEU A 214 -10.80 13.21 3.20
N LEU A 215 -10.86 13.39 1.89
CA LEU A 215 -10.76 14.71 1.26
C LEU A 215 -11.91 15.59 1.74
N THR A 216 -11.59 16.80 2.17
CA THR A 216 -12.59 17.86 2.30
C THR A 216 -13.06 18.28 0.92
N ARG A 217 -14.10 19.09 0.82
CA ARG A 217 -14.57 19.62 -0.46
C ARG A 217 -13.47 20.41 -1.19
N ASP A 218 -12.76 21.28 -0.46
CA ASP A 218 -11.68 22.09 -1.02
C ASP A 218 -10.49 21.22 -1.48
N GLU A 219 -10.12 20.20 -0.70
CA GLU A 219 -9.11 19.23 -1.11
C GLU A 219 -9.57 18.43 -2.35
N PHE A 220 -10.87 18.12 -2.47
CA PHE A 220 -11.39 17.42 -3.63
C PHE A 220 -11.37 18.30 -4.89
N GLU A 221 -11.61 19.59 -4.79
CA GLU A 221 -11.46 20.51 -5.92
C GLU A 221 -10.01 20.53 -6.43
N LEU A 222 -9.01 20.63 -5.53
CA LEU A 222 -7.60 20.53 -5.89
C LEU A 222 -7.26 19.15 -6.48
N PHE A 223 -7.86 18.09 -5.93
CA PHE A 223 -7.71 16.73 -6.44
C PHE A 223 -8.21 16.63 -7.89
N MET A 224 -9.37 17.19 -8.21
CA MET A 224 -9.92 17.18 -9.55
C MET A 224 -9.09 18.02 -10.53
N GLN A 225 -8.50 19.15 -10.09
CA GLN A 225 -7.54 19.90 -10.92
C GLN A 225 -6.34 19.05 -11.34
N LEU A 226 -5.71 18.35 -10.38
CA LEU A 226 -4.63 17.41 -10.65
C LEU A 226 -5.07 16.27 -11.57
N TRP A 227 -6.29 15.77 -11.38
CA TRP A 227 -6.87 14.74 -12.24
C TRP A 227 -6.96 15.20 -13.70
N TYR A 228 -7.54 16.38 -13.97
CA TYR A 228 -7.68 16.92 -15.33
C TYR A 228 -6.33 17.21 -15.97
N GLU A 229 -5.35 17.69 -15.22
CA GLU A 229 -3.99 17.86 -15.73
C GLU A 229 -3.38 16.53 -16.18
N GLN A 230 -3.53 15.47 -15.39
CA GLN A 230 -3.01 14.16 -15.74
C GLN A 230 -3.80 13.51 -16.87
N ARG A 231 -5.13 13.68 -16.92
CA ARG A 231 -5.95 13.26 -18.06
C ARG A 231 -5.42 13.90 -19.36
N ARG A 232 -5.09 15.18 -19.34
CA ARG A 232 -4.51 15.88 -20.50
C ARG A 232 -3.15 15.28 -20.91
N LYS A 233 -2.27 15.00 -19.94
CA LYS A 233 -0.98 14.35 -20.20
C LYS A 233 -1.15 12.94 -20.77
N LEU A 234 -2.10 12.18 -20.27
CA LEU A 234 -2.44 10.84 -20.76
C LEU A 234 -2.92 10.90 -22.23
N ILE A 235 -3.79 11.83 -22.55
CA ILE A 235 -4.27 12.06 -23.93
C ILE A 235 -3.09 12.41 -24.86
N GLN A 236 -2.20 13.31 -24.44
CA GLN A 236 -1.00 13.65 -25.21
C GLN A 236 -0.08 12.45 -25.42
N HIS A 237 0.06 11.60 -24.39
CA HIS A 237 0.79 10.35 -24.48
C HIS A 237 0.17 9.40 -25.52
N TYR A 238 -1.16 9.24 -25.51
CA TYR A 238 -1.87 8.43 -26.50
C TYR A 238 -1.61 8.91 -27.92
N MET A 239 -1.74 10.23 -28.18
CA MET A 239 -1.48 10.81 -29.48
C MET A 239 -0.04 10.59 -29.97
N ARG A 240 0.94 10.55 -29.05
CA ARG A 240 2.36 10.40 -29.40
C ARG A 240 2.80 8.94 -29.60
N TYR A 241 2.27 8.00 -28.78
CA TYR A 241 2.85 6.68 -28.67
C TYR A 241 1.91 5.54 -29.08
N ARG A 242 0.59 5.75 -29.14
CA ARG A 242 -0.34 4.75 -29.66
C ARG A 242 -0.28 4.67 -31.18
N ARG A 243 -0.56 3.50 -31.73
CA ARG A 243 -0.37 3.20 -33.16
C ARG A 243 -1.54 3.63 -34.04
N GLY A 244 -1.98 4.88 -33.96
CA GLY A 244 -3.00 5.44 -34.83
C GLY A 244 -4.27 4.56 -34.92
N THR A 245 -4.70 4.22 -36.13
CA THR A 245 -5.94 3.44 -36.37
C THR A 245 -5.86 1.96 -35.95
N GLN A 246 -4.70 1.47 -35.53
CA GLN A 246 -4.58 0.12 -34.91
C GLN A 246 -5.02 0.11 -33.43
N ASP A 247 -5.02 1.26 -32.78
CA ASP A 247 -5.56 1.44 -31.44
C ASP A 247 -7.07 1.67 -31.50
N MET A 248 -7.84 0.93 -30.70
CA MET A 248 -9.31 1.01 -30.71
C MET A 248 -9.84 2.39 -30.37
N LEU A 249 -9.25 3.07 -29.39
CA LEU A 249 -9.66 4.41 -28.98
C LEU A 249 -9.37 5.44 -30.09
N LEU A 250 -8.17 5.43 -30.64
CA LEU A 250 -7.79 6.38 -31.69
C LEU A 250 -8.58 6.15 -32.99
N ARG A 251 -8.89 4.90 -33.30
CA ARG A 251 -9.78 4.55 -34.41
C ARG A 251 -11.19 5.11 -34.19
N PHE A 252 -11.76 4.90 -33.01
CA PHE A 252 -13.06 5.44 -32.62
C PHE A 252 -13.12 6.97 -32.78
N VAL A 253 -12.10 7.66 -32.27
CA VAL A 253 -11.96 9.13 -32.35
C VAL A 253 -11.89 9.57 -33.81
N TYR A 254 -11.08 8.90 -34.62
CA TYR A 254 -10.91 9.21 -36.04
C TYR A 254 -12.20 9.01 -36.85
N GLU A 255 -12.85 7.86 -36.71
CA GLU A 255 -14.10 7.52 -37.43
C GLU A 255 -15.22 8.53 -37.13
N ARG A 256 -15.27 9.06 -35.91
CA ARG A 256 -16.27 10.05 -35.47
C ARG A 256 -15.84 11.49 -35.62
N ARG A 257 -14.66 11.73 -36.18
CA ARG A 257 -14.06 13.08 -36.35
C ARG A 257 -14.00 13.89 -35.06
N LEU A 258 -13.72 13.19 -33.92
CA LEU A 258 -13.60 13.84 -32.64
C LEU A 258 -12.21 14.42 -32.44
N ALA A 259 -12.13 15.56 -31.77
CA ALA A 259 -10.86 16.14 -31.33
C ALA A 259 -10.50 15.65 -29.94
N LEU A 260 -9.54 14.74 -29.82
CA LEU A 260 -9.18 14.10 -28.57
C LEU A 260 -8.80 15.08 -27.44
N LEU A 261 -8.19 16.22 -27.79
CA LEU A 261 -7.85 17.29 -26.82
C LEU A 261 -9.04 18.18 -26.45
N ALA A 262 -10.14 18.13 -27.21
CA ALA A 262 -11.35 18.91 -26.98
C ALA A 262 -12.55 18.06 -26.56
N LEU A 263 -12.28 16.89 -25.96
CA LEU A 263 -13.33 16.04 -25.41
C LEU A 263 -14.04 16.73 -24.24
N PRO A 264 -15.36 16.52 -24.08
CA PRO A 264 -16.10 16.95 -22.91
C PRO A 264 -15.40 16.60 -21.60
N GLU A 265 -15.46 17.49 -20.62
CA GLU A 265 -14.87 17.28 -19.31
C GLU A 265 -15.47 16.07 -18.57
N ALA A 266 -16.71 15.73 -18.91
CA ALA A 266 -17.42 14.56 -18.39
C ALA A 266 -16.82 13.21 -18.84
N ILE A 267 -15.89 13.18 -19.79
CA ILE A 267 -15.22 11.96 -20.27
C ILE A 267 -13.87 11.81 -19.58
N GLY A 268 -13.53 10.62 -19.13
CA GLY A 268 -12.28 10.32 -18.42
C GLY A 268 -12.29 10.86 -16.98
N VAL A 269 -13.44 10.76 -16.31
CA VAL A 269 -13.63 11.17 -14.89
C VAL A 269 -13.71 9.94 -13.97
N PRO A 270 -13.28 10.05 -12.71
CA PRO A 270 -13.31 8.95 -11.74
C PRO A 270 -14.71 8.87 -11.11
N THR A 271 -15.62 8.09 -11.66
CA THR A 271 -17.00 7.99 -11.14
C THR A 271 -17.21 6.90 -10.10
N ASP A 272 -16.44 5.83 -10.16
CA ASP A 272 -16.51 4.70 -9.20
C ASP A 272 -15.42 4.72 -8.14
N PHE A 273 -14.43 5.59 -8.27
CA PHE A 273 -13.34 5.82 -7.32
C PHE A 273 -12.62 4.54 -6.84
N ASP A 274 -12.64 3.49 -7.66
CA ASP A 274 -11.95 2.23 -7.41
C ASP A 274 -10.60 2.15 -8.13
N VAL A 275 -9.86 1.07 -7.88
CA VAL A 275 -8.62 0.79 -8.59
C VAL A 275 -8.94 0.25 -9.97
N GLU A 276 -8.75 1.05 -10.98
CA GLU A 276 -8.98 0.65 -12.35
C GLU A 276 -7.73 -0.01 -12.96
N VAL A 277 -7.96 -1.06 -13.74
CA VAL A 277 -6.91 -1.66 -14.58
C VAL A 277 -6.79 -0.89 -15.90
N GLN A 278 -7.89 -0.31 -16.36
CA GLN A 278 -8.00 0.45 -17.61
C GLN A 278 -8.38 1.90 -17.32
N PRO A 279 -7.69 2.90 -17.93
CA PRO A 279 -8.04 4.30 -17.77
C PRO A 279 -9.49 4.59 -18.17
N ALA A 280 -10.19 5.36 -17.36
CA ALA A 280 -11.61 5.67 -17.55
C ALA A 280 -11.92 6.24 -18.95
N ILE A 281 -11.02 7.06 -19.50
CA ILE A 281 -11.18 7.66 -20.83
C ILE A 281 -11.32 6.62 -21.93
N ASP A 282 -10.70 5.44 -21.82
CA ASP A 282 -10.64 4.44 -22.88
C ASP A 282 -12.03 3.84 -23.18
N TRP A 283 -12.89 3.75 -22.17
CA TRP A 283 -14.24 3.21 -22.31
C TRP A 283 -15.35 4.27 -22.21
N GLN A 284 -15.14 5.31 -21.38
CA GLN A 284 -16.15 6.37 -21.19
C GLN A 284 -16.42 7.15 -22.47
N ILE A 285 -15.41 7.37 -23.32
CA ILE A 285 -15.63 8.03 -24.60
C ILE A 285 -16.56 7.24 -25.51
N ILE A 286 -16.40 5.91 -25.57
CA ILE A 286 -17.23 5.03 -26.38
C ILE A 286 -18.67 5.01 -25.81
N TYR A 287 -18.78 4.86 -24.47
CA TYR A 287 -20.07 4.89 -23.81
C TYR A 287 -20.80 6.21 -24.06
N TYR A 288 -20.15 7.33 -23.85
CA TYR A 288 -20.72 8.68 -23.98
C TYR A 288 -21.32 8.95 -25.37
N TYR A 289 -20.60 8.63 -26.45
CA TYR A 289 -21.03 8.93 -27.79
C TYR A 289 -21.96 7.87 -28.40
N ASP A 290 -21.79 6.61 -28.09
CA ASP A 290 -22.48 5.53 -28.78
C ASP A 290 -23.56 4.83 -27.97
N TYR A 291 -23.43 4.80 -26.65
CA TYR A 291 -24.25 3.95 -25.80
C TYR A 291 -25.06 4.68 -24.73
N PHE A 292 -24.70 5.89 -24.34
CA PHE A 292 -25.48 6.63 -23.34
C PHE A 292 -26.97 6.71 -23.71
N PRO A 293 -27.37 6.91 -24.99
CA PRO A 293 -28.77 6.87 -25.39
C PRO A 293 -29.36 5.45 -25.49
N LYS A 294 -28.53 4.39 -25.58
CA LYS A 294 -28.96 3.00 -25.81
C LYS A 294 -29.01 2.18 -24.52
N GLY A 295 -28.39 2.67 -23.46
CA GLY A 295 -28.36 2.05 -22.15
C GLY A 295 -27.17 1.09 -21.92
N ILE A 296 -27.00 0.73 -20.66
CA ILE A 296 -25.86 -0.03 -20.12
C ILE A 296 -25.76 -1.43 -20.74
N ASP A 297 -26.90 -2.13 -20.88
CA ASP A 297 -26.90 -3.53 -21.34
C ASP A 297 -26.35 -3.66 -22.77
N ALA A 298 -26.69 -2.70 -23.63
CA ALA A 298 -26.15 -2.66 -25.00
C ALA A 298 -24.62 -2.49 -25.02
N PHE A 299 -24.08 -1.72 -24.08
CA PHE A 299 -22.64 -1.54 -23.93
C PHE A 299 -21.94 -2.80 -23.43
N LEU A 300 -22.44 -3.42 -22.37
CA LEU A 300 -21.83 -4.58 -21.71
C LEU A 300 -21.80 -5.85 -22.60
N VAL A 301 -22.66 -5.94 -23.59
CA VAL A 301 -22.61 -7.03 -24.59
C VAL A 301 -21.31 -6.99 -25.43
N GLN A 302 -20.75 -5.80 -25.65
CA GLN A 302 -19.60 -5.60 -26.55
C GLN A 302 -18.30 -5.23 -25.82
N HIS A 303 -18.39 -4.83 -24.54
CA HIS A 303 -17.27 -4.31 -23.77
C HIS A 303 -17.17 -4.99 -22.41
N ASP A 304 -16.01 -5.54 -22.11
CA ASP A 304 -15.68 -6.18 -20.81
C ASP A 304 -15.30 -5.12 -19.77
N ILE A 305 -16.31 -4.37 -19.32
CA ILE A 305 -16.19 -3.38 -18.24
C ILE A 305 -17.14 -3.79 -17.11
N PRO A 306 -16.70 -3.78 -15.83
CA PRO A 306 -17.59 -4.12 -14.72
C PRO A 306 -18.86 -3.25 -14.72
N ARG A 307 -20.04 -3.89 -14.62
CA ARG A 307 -21.35 -3.23 -14.65
C ARG A 307 -21.42 -2.04 -13.68
N VAL A 308 -20.94 -2.21 -12.46
CA VAL A 308 -20.95 -1.16 -11.41
C VAL A 308 -20.25 0.12 -11.86
N LYS A 309 -19.18 0.02 -12.66
CA LYS A 309 -18.45 1.18 -13.19
C LYS A 309 -19.28 1.94 -14.23
N VAL A 310 -19.95 1.19 -15.11
CA VAL A 310 -20.81 1.79 -16.15
C VAL A 310 -22.04 2.44 -15.51
N GLU A 311 -22.65 1.79 -14.50
CA GLU A 311 -23.78 2.33 -13.75
C GLU A 311 -23.41 3.64 -13.02
N ALA A 312 -22.23 3.67 -12.36
CA ALA A 312 -21.76 4.89 -11.70
C ALA A 312 -21.55 6.05 -12.70
N TYR A 313 -21.02 5.73 -13.89
CA TYR A 313 -20.82 6.75 -14.94
C TYR A 313 -22.14 7.19 -15.57
N GLU A 314 -23.06 6.28 -15.86
CA GLU A 314 -24.39 6.63 -16.37
C GLU A 314 -25.16 7.51 -15.39
N GLN A 315 -25.16 7.15 -14.10
CA GLN A 315 -25.78 7.95 -13.05
C GLN A 315 -25.19 9.37 -12.98
N PHE A 316 -23.87 9.48 -13.11
CA PHE A 316 -23.20 10.77 -13.18
C PHE A 316 -23.67 11.59 -14.38
N LEU A 317 -23.72 11.00 -15.59
CA LEU A 317 -24.17 11.69 -16.80
C LEU A 317 -25.63 12.14 -16.70
N GLN A 318 -26.53 11.29 -16.20
CA GLN A 318 -27.95 11.62 -15.99
C GLN A 318 -28.10 12.81 -15.02
N GLN A 319 -27.36 12.80 -13.91
CA GLN A 319 -27.39 13.88 -12.94
C GLN A 319 -26.79 15.18 -13.50
N LEU A 320 -25.73 15.09 -14.29
CA LEU A 320 -25.11 16.26 -14.95
C LEU A 320 -26.09 16.97 -15.88
N HIS A 321 -26.93 16.22 -16.60
CA HIS A 321 -27.92 16.79 -17.52
C HIS A 321 -29.18 17.33 -16.81
N THR A 322 -29.52 16.82 -15.62
CA THR A 322 -30.77 17.15 -14.92
C THR A 322 -30.59 18.15 -13.79
N ARG A 323 -29.42 18.21 -13.18
CA ARG A 323 -29.16 19.05 -12.00
C ARG A 323 -28.38 20.31 -12.37
N LYS A 324 -28.73 21.43 -11.72
CA LYS A 324 -27.96 22.70 -11.83
C LYS A 324 -26.82 22.74 -10.82
N VAL A 325 -25.99 21.70 -10.78
CA VAL A 325 -24.81 21.61 -9.91
C VAL A 325 -23.56 21.40 -10.75
N SER A 326 -22.41 21.81 -10.23
CA SER A 326 -21.16 21.62 -10.94
C SER A 326 -20.78 20.15 -11.07
N GLN A 327 -20.02 19.82 -12.09
CA GLN A 327 -19.50 18.47 -12.30
C GLN A 327 -18.70 17.97 -11.11
N ASN A 328 -17.83 18.79 -10.53
CA ASN A 328 -17.03 18.45 -9.38
C ASN A 328 -17.87 18.19 -8.12
N GLU A 329 -18.98 18.89 -7.97
CA GLU A 329 -19.92 18.67 -6.86
C GLU A 329 -20.63 17.32 -6.96
N LEU A 330 -21.01 16.91 -8.16
CA LEU A 330 -21.56 15.56 -8.41
C LEU A 330 -20.51 14.48 -8.12
N LEU A 331 -19.29 14.66 -8.63
CA LEU A 331 -18.18 13.72 -8.40
C LEU A 331 -17.81 13.65 -6.92
N TYR A 332 -17.82 14.78 -6.20
CA TYR A 332 -17.59 14.78 -4.75
C TYR A 332 -18.67 13.99 -4.00
N SER A 333 -19.93 14.18 -4.36
CA SER A 333 -21.05 13.44 -3.77
C SER A 333 -20.91 11.92 -4.01
N GLN A 334 -20.51 11.51 -5.21
CA GLN A 334 -20.24 10.11 -5.54
C GLN A 334 -19.03 9.58 -4.78
N PHE A 335 -17.96 10.38 -4.66
CA PHE A 335 -16.77 10.03 -3.89
C PHE A 335 -17.11 9.72 -2.43
N ILE A 336 -17.89 10.59 -1.78
CA ILE A 336 -18.31 10.37 -0.39
C ILE A 336 -19.17 9.10 -0.27
N ALA A 337 -20.13 8.90 -1.18
CA ALA A 337 -21.00 7.72 -1.18
C ALA A 337 -20.21 6.43 -1.41
N PHE A 338 -19.26 6.42 -2.36
CA PHE A 338 -18.46 5.26 -2.69
C PHE A 338 -17.51 4.86 -1.56
N LYS A 339 -16.88 5.83 -0.91
CA LYS A 339 -15.94 5.57 0.19
C LYS A 339 -16.61 5.15 1.50
N GLY A 340 -17.96 5.13 1.57
CA GLY A 340 -18.72 4.57 2.70
C GLY A 340 -18.53 5.33 4.01
N TYR A 341 -18.28 6.63 3.93
CA TYR A 341 -18.12 7.47 5.10
C TYR A 341 -19.47 8.14 5.45
N ASN A 342 -20.32 7.41 6.10
CA ASN A 342 -21.46 7.93 6.84
C ASN A 342 -21.14 8.05 8.32
#